data_fe77e7898b142c2655351d9f996112f1
#
_entry.id   fe77e7898b142c2655351d9f996112f1
#
_cell.length_a   1.000
_cell.length_b   1.000
_cell.length_c   1.000
_cell.angle_alpha   90.00
_cell.angle_beta   90.00
_cell.angle_gamma   90.00
#
_symmetry.space_group_name_H-M   'P 1'
#
loop_
_entity.id
_entity.type
_entity.pdbx_description
1 polymer ?
#
loop_
_entity_poly.entity_id
_entity_poly.type
_entity_poly.pdbx_seq_one_letter_code
_entity_poly.pdbx_strand_id
1 'polypeptide(L)'
;MANQDQDFALEPIPKENRRGFIPMFFVMLGFTFFSSSMVAGGTLGQGLNMKEFILIILAGNFILGIYAAFLGFIGAKSGLSTHLLTSYSFGNKGSYLTSFLLSAIQIGWFGVGVATFSIMVNKATGISLPLLIIISGILMTSTAYWGMKALTILSVVAVPSIAILGSLSIFKATDNVGGFAHLMQLEPTETISYTLALSICIGSFIGGATLTADFTRFSKTKLNGFFTTFIAYFIGNSLMFAFGMVGTLAMGYADISDVMLAQGLLIPAIIVLGLNIWSTNDNSLYTSGLGFSHITKLPKNKIVVFNGLFLSLIHI
;
A
#
# COMPACT_ATOMS: atom_id res chain seq x y z
N MET A 1 -14.00 21.00 25.58
CA MET A 1 -13.61 19.59 25.62
C MET A 1 -12.58 19.39 24.52
N ALA A 2 -11.35 19.08 24.86
CA ALA A 2 -10.31 18.82 23.87
C ALA A 2 -10.78 17.65 23.01
N ASN A 3 -10.78 17.82 21.69
CA ASN A 3 -11.05 16.77 20.73
C ASN A 3 -9.99 15.69 20.96
N GLN A 4 -10.32 14.64 21.71
CA GLN A 4 -9.43 13.52 21.91
C GLN A 4 -9.08 12.98 20.52
N ASP A 5 -7.80 12.93 20.19
CA ASP A 5 -7.31 12.32 18.97
C ASP A 5 -7.75 10.84 18.98
N GLN A 6 -8.75 10.50 18.17
CA GLN A 6 -9.35 9.16 18.14
C GLN A 6 -8.34 8.05 17.78
N ASP A 7 -7.17 8.44 17.25
CA ASP A 7 -6.12 7.52 16.85
C ASP A 7 -4.91 7.50 17.79
N PHE A 8 -4.93 8.20 18.92
CA PHE A 8 -3.88 8.15 19.93
C PHE A 8 -2.47 8.39 19.32
N ALA A 9 -2.30 9.50 18.59
CA ALA A 9 -1.07 9.76 17.84
C ALA A 9 0.17 9.90 18.73
N LEU A 10 0.01 10.41 19.96
CA LEU A 10 1.09 10.72 20.89
C LEU A 10 1.16 9.80 22.11
N GLU A 11 0.31 8.78 22.17
CA GLU A 11 0.19 7.86 23.30
C GLU A 11 -0.12 6.42 22.85
N PRO A 12 0.08 5.40 23.71
CA PRO A 12 -0.25 4.02 23.39
C PRO A 12 -1.76 3.83 23.20
N ILE A 13 -2.15 2.94 22.25
CA ILE A 13 -3.54 2.55 22.06
C ILE A 13 -4.07 1.81 23.31
N PRO A 14 -5.12 2.27 23.99
CA PRO A 14 -5.77 1.56 25.08
C PRO A 14 -6.31 0.19 24.63
N LYS A 15 -6.34 -0.79 25.56
CA LYS A 15 -6.73 -2.17 25.22
C LYS A 15 -8.17 -2.27 24.66
N GLU A 16 -9.07 -1.44 25.16
CA GLU A 16 -10.47 -1.34 24.74
C GLU A 16 -10.65 -0.88 23.30
N ASN A 17 -9.70 -0.11 22.76
CA ASN A 17 -9.72 0.41 21.40
C ASN A 17 -9.06 -0.54 20.39
N ARG A 18 -8.52 -1.67 20.86
CA ARG A 18 -7.81 -2.63 19.99
C ARG A 18 -8.77 -3.58 19.30
N ARG A 19 -8.37 -4.02 18.10
CA ARG A 19 -9.18 -4.78 17.16
C ARG A 19 -8.74 -6.23 17.07
N GLY A 20 -9.68 -7.11 16.74
CA GLY A 20 -9.43 -8.54 16.50
C GLY A 20 -8.65 -8.80 15.21
N PHE A 21 -8.42 -10.09 14.93
CA PHE A 21 -7.65 -10.54 13.78
C PHE A 21 -8.26 -10.07 12.44
N ILE A 22 -9.55 -10.31 12.21
CA ILE A 22 -10.17 -10.06 10.90
C ILE A 22 -10.10 -8.59 10.45
N PRO A 23 -10.51 -7.59 11.27
CA PRO A 23 -10.37 -6.19 10.88
C PRO A 23 -8.91 -5.80 10.59
N MET A 24 -7.96 -6.29 11.41
CA MET A 24 -6.55 -6.00 11.22
C MET A 24 -5.96 -6.68 9.98
N PHE A 25 -6.41 -7.88 9.67
CA PHE A 25 -6.03 -8.61 8.46
C PHE A 25 -6.41 -7.83 7.19
N PHE A 26 -7.63 -7.32 7.11
CA PHE A 26 -8.06 -6.50 5.97
C PHE A 26 -7.29 -5.18 5.88
N VAL A 27 -7.00 -4.52 6.99
CA VAL A 27 -6.18 -3.30 7.01
C VAL A 27 -4.78 -3.59 6.47
N MET A 28 -4.14 -4.67 6.94
CA MET A 28 -2.80 -5.03 6.49
C MET A 28 -2.78 -5.49 5.01
N LEU A 29 -3.81 -6.23 4.55
CA LEU A 29 -3.95 -6.56 3.13
C LEU A 29 -4.17 -5.31 2.26
N GLY A 30 -5.06 -4.41 2.68
CA GLY A 30 -5.29 -3.13 1.97
C GLY A 30 -4.03 -2.27 1.89
N PHE A 31 -3.17 -2.36 2.90
CA PHE A 31 -1.87 -1.69 2.89
C PHE A 31 -0.89 -2.31 1.89
N THR A 32 -0.89 -3.63 1.72
CA THR A 32 0.02 -4.35 0.82
C THR A 32 -0.49 -4.45 -0.62
N PHE A 33 -1.75 -4.14 -0.88
CA PHE A 33 -2.31 -4.08 -2.24
C PHE A 33 -1.90 -2.75 -2.89
N PHE A 34 -0.70 -2.72 -3.43
CA PHE A 34 -0.04 -1.50 -3.88
C PHE A 34 0.37 -1.57 -5.35
N SER A 35 -0.03 -0.58 -6.15
CA SER A 35 0.23 -0.54 -7.60
C SER A 35 1.72 -0.59 -7.95
N SER A 36 2.60 0.02 -7.14
CA SER A 36 4.05 -0.06 -7.38
C SER A 36 4.59 -1.48 -7.32
N SER A 37 3.98 -2.37 -6.51
CA SER A 37 4.33 -3.79 -6.49
C SER A 37 3.93 -4.50 -7.79
N MET A 38 2.85 -4.07 -8.45
CA MET A 38 2.49 -4.55 -9.79
C MET A 38 3.52 -4.09 -10.83
N VAL A 39 3.91 -2.82 -10.80
CA VAL A 39 4.96 -2.30 -11.71
C VAL A 39 6.28 -3.05 -11.51
N ALA A 40 6.69 -3.27 -10.25
CA ALA A 40 7.88 -4.08 -9.96
C ALA A 40 7.74 -5.53 -10.46
N GLY A 41 6.55 -6.14 -10.32
CA GLY A 41 6.23 -7.45 -10.87
C GLY A 41 6.38 -7.51 -12.39
N GLY A 42 5.90 -6.49 -13.09
CA GLY A 42 6.06 -6.34 -14.54
C GLY A 42 7.53 -6.25 -14.96
N THR A 43 8.31 -5.43 -14.26
CA THR A 43 9.76 -5.30 -14.49
C THR A 43 10.48 -6.64 -14.30
N LEU A 44 10.15 -7.37 -13.23
CA LEU A 44 10.73 -8.69 -13.00
C LEU A 44 10.31 -9.71 -14.05
N GLY A 45 9.07 -9.62 -14.57
CA GLY A 45 8.57 -10.49 -15.63
C GLY A 45 9.28 -10.32 -16.96
N GLN A 46 9.85 -9.14 -17.23
CA GLN A 46 10.69 -8.92 -18.43
C GLN A 46 12.07 -9.58 -18.33
N GLY A 47 12.58 -9.77 -17.09
CA GLY A 47 13.95 -10.23 -16.85
C GLY A 47 14.08 -11.62 -16.25
N LEU A 48 12.99 -12.29 -15.87
CA LEU A 48 12.96 -13.60 -15.23
C LEU A 48 11.93 -14.49 -15.92
N ASN A 49 12.26 -15.78 -16.08
CA ASN A 49 11.23 -16.76 -16.44
C ASN A 49 10.28 -17.01 -15.26
N MET A 50 9.12 -17.63 -15.52
CA MET A 50 8.07 -17.81 -14.52
C MET A 50 8.55 -18.57 -13.26
N LYS A 51 9.42 -19.57 -13.41
CA LYS A 51 9.92 -20.35 -12.26
C LYS A 51 10.84 -19.49 -11.39
N GLU A 52 11.76 -18.77 -12.00
CA GLU A 52 12.67 -17.83 -11.32
C GLU A 52 11.88 -16.73 -10.62
N PHE A 53 10.88 -16.13 -11.31
CA PHE A 53 9.99 -15.13 -10.74
C PHE A 53 9.29 -15.65 -9.48
N ILE A 54 8.66 -16.83 -9.54
CA ILE A 54 7.96 -17.41 -8.38
C ILE A 54 8.94 -17.59 -7.21
N LEU A 55 10.15 -18.10 -7.44
CA LEU A 55 11.15 -18.28 -6.39
C LEU A 55 11.57 -16.95 -5.77
N ILE A 56 11.87 -15.95 -6.59
CA ILE A 56 12.29 -14.60 -6.14
C ILE A 56 11.17 -13.93 -5.34
N ILE A 57 9.93 -13.98 -5.83
CA ILE A 57 8.80 -13.35 -5.15
C ILE A 57 8.49 -14.02 -3.82
N LEU A 58 8.49 -15.36 -3.77
CA LEU A 58 8.28 -16.08 -2.52
C LEU A 58 9.40 -15.82 -1.52
N ALA A 59 10.67 -15.86 -1.95
CA ALA A 59 11.81 -15.59 -1.08
C ALA A 59 11.83 -14.12 -0.61
N GLY A 60 11.67 -13.16 -1.51
CA GLY A 60 11.69 -11.73 -1.19
C GLY A 60 10.53 -11.32 -0.29
N ASN A 61 9.31 -11.76 -0.58
CA ASN A 61 8.15 -11.47 0.27
C ASN A 61 8.15 -12.25 1.59
N PHE A 62 8.81 -13.41 1.66
CA PHE A 62 9.04 -14.10 2.93
C PHE A 62 9.96 -13.26 3.83
N ILE A 63 11.11 -12.80 3.30
CA ILE A 63 12.05 -11.93 4.03
C ILE A 63 11.37 -10.63 4.48
N LEU A 64 10.69 -9.95 3.55
CA LEU A 64 9.97 -8.72 3.82
C LEU A 64 8.83 -8.93 4.82
N GLY A 65 8.09 -10.04 4.69
CA GLY A 65 7.00 -10.41 5.57
C GLY A 65 7.47 -10.71 7.00
N ILE A 66 8.59 -11.41 7.17
CA ILE A 66 9.19 -11.66 8.49
C ILE A 66 9.64 -10.34 9.13
N TYR A 67 10.34 -9.48 8.38
CA TYR A 67 10.74 -8.15 8.86
C TYR A 67 9.54 -7.34 9.34
N ALA A 68 8.52 -7.21 8.50
CA ALA A 68 7.31 -6.47 8.82
C ALA A 68 6.53 -7.10 10.00
N ALA A 69 6.46 -8.45 10.06
CA ALA A 69 5.75 -9.17 11.12
C ALA A 69 6.36 -8.94 12.50
N PHE A 70 7.70 -8.86 12.62
CA PHE A 70 8.34 -8.49 13.88
C PHE A 70 8.02 -7.06 14.29
N LEU A 71 7.99 -6.11 13.35
CA LEU A 71 7.53 -4.74 13.64
C LEU A 71 6.05 -4.72 14.03
N GLY A 72 5.23 -5.55 13.37
CA GLY A 72 3.83 -5.77 13.72
C GLY A 72 3.63 -6.33 15.12
N PHE A 73 4.47 -7.28 15.53
CA PHE A 73 4.49 -7.81 16.89
C PHE A 73 4.83 -6.73 17.92
N ILE A 74 5.86 -5.91 17.64
CA ILE A 74 6.30 -4.83 18.54
C ILE A 74 5.20 -3.77 18.65
N GLY A 75 4.61 -3.33 17.52
CA GLY A 75 3.50 -2.38 17.49
C GLY A 75 2.30 -2.86 18.31
N ALA A 76 1.87 -4.10 18.10
CA ALA A 76 0.76 -4.70 18.85
C ALA A 76 1.07 -4.88 20.36
N LYS A 77 2.33 -5.23 20.71
CA LYS A 77 2.76 -5.40 22.09
C LYS A 77 2.76 -4.06 22.83
N SER A 78 3.35 -3.04 22.24
CA SER A 78 3.53 -1.72 22.86
C SER A 78 2.28 -0.83 22.75
N GLY A 79 1.50 -0.96 21.69
CA GLY A 79 0.42 -0.03 21.32
C GLY A 79 0.93 1.28 20.73
N LEU A 80 2.22 1.38 20.40
CA LEU A 80 2.88 2.59 19.93
C LEU A 80 3.03 2.60 18.42
N SER A 81 2.93 3.80 17.82
CA SER A 81 3.27 4.03 16.42
C SER A 81 4.77 3.84 16.17
N THR A 82 5.14 3.60 14.90
CA THR A 82 6.55 3.57 14.47
C THR A 82 7.29 4.81 14.93
N HIS A 83 6.69 5.98 14.78
CA HIS A 83 7.26 7.26 15.16
C HIS A 83 7.54 7.40 16.65
N LEU A 84 6.66 6.88 17.51
CA LEU A 84 6.91 6.83 18.96
C LEU A 84 7.95 5.77 19.32
N LEU A 85 7.96 4.62 18.64
CA LEU A 85 8.93 3.57 18.85
C LEU A 85 10.36 4.02 18.52
N THR A 86 10.56 4.87 17.51
CA THR A 86 11.89 5.39 17.17
C THR A 86 12.53 6.20 18.29
N SER A 87 11.73 6.76 19.21
CA SER A 87 12.27 7.47 20.39
C SER A 87 13.05 6.55 21.33
N TYR A 88 12.71 5.26 21.37
CA TYR A 88 13.45 4.28 22.19
C TYR A 88 14.80 3.91 21.58
N SER A 89 14.93 3.97 20.25
CA SER A 89 16.17 3.62 19.54
C SER A 89 17.09 4.82 19.32
N PHE A 90 16.53 5.99 19.02
CA PHE A 90 17.29 7.18 18.60
C PHE A 90 17.17 8.37 19.58
N GLY A 91 16.49 8.17 20.72
CA GLY A 91 16.18 9.25 21.66
C GLY A 91 15.20 10.28 21.06
N ASN A 92 14.82 11.26 21.88
CA ASN A 92 13.79 12.24 21.49
C ASN A 92 14.17 13.08 20.27
N LYS A 93 15.42 13.56 20.19
CA LYS A 93 15.87 14.40 19.06
C LYS A 93 16.09 13.57 17.78
N GLY A 94 16.69 12.38 17.90
CA GLY A 94 16.92 11.50 16.75
C GLY A 94 15.62 10.97 16.16
N SER A 95 14.60 10.73 16.97
CA SER A 95 13.28 10.30 16.51
C SER A 95 12.55 11.36 15.67
N TYR A 96 12.84 12.64 15.86
CA TYR A 96 12.26 13.69 15.01
C TYR A 96 12.80 13.63 13.59
N LEU A 97 14.09 13.33 13.41
CA LEU A 97 14.67 13.17 12.08
C LEU A 97 14.07 11.95 11.36
N THR A 98 13.99 10.81 12.04
CA THR A 98 13.38 9.60 11.45
C THR A 98 11.90 9.82 11.14
N SER A 99 11.15 10.46 12.02
CA SER A 99 9.75 10.79 11.78
C SER A 99 9.56 11.75 10.60
N PHE A 100 10.42 12.75 10.47
CA PHE A 100 10.40 13.68 9.33
C PHE A 100 10.65 12.94 8.02
N LEU A 101 11.70 12.12 7.93
CA LEU A 101 12.04 11.39 6.70
C LEU A 101 10.92 10.43 6.29
N LEU A 102 10.43 9.60 7.22
CA LEU A 102 9.37 8.66 6.95
C LEU A 102 8.06 9.38 6.53
N SER A 103 7.70 10.45 7.23
CA SER A 103 6.48 11.20 6.93
C SER A 103 6.56 11.95 5.60
N ALA A 104 7.70 12.57 5.29
CA ALA A 104 7.90 13.27 4.02
C ALA A 104 7.80 12.33 2.82
N ILE A 105 8.38 11.11 2.92
CA ILE A 105 8.24 10.07 1.89
C ILE A 105 6.76 9.69 1.69
N GLN A 106 6.01 9.50 2.77
CA GLN A 106 4.59 9.15 2.67
C GLN A 106 3.74 10.25 2.07
N ILE A 107 4.07 11.51 2.35
CA ILE A 107 3.44 12.65 1.68
C ILE A 107 3.72 12.60 0.17
N GLY A 108 4.96 12.34 -0.23
CA GLY A 108 5.30 12.17 -1.65
C GLY A 108 4.46 11.07 -2.33
N TRP A 109 4.32 9.91 -1.69
CA TRP A 109 3.49 8.82 -2.20
C TRP A 109 2.01 9.19 -2.32
N PHE A 110 1.46 9.94 -1.35
CA PHE A 110 0.09 10.46 -1.45
C PHE A 110 -0.09 11.31 -2.71
N GLY A 111 0.83 12.25 -2.98
CA GLY A 111 0.78 13.08 -4.18
C GLY A 111 0.87 12.27 -5.47
N VAL A 112 1.80 11.30 -5.54
CA VAL A 112 1.92 10.39 -6.69
C VAL A 112 0.62 9.61 -6.92
N GLY A 113 -0.01 9.09 -5.87
CA GLY A 113 -1.26 8.35 -5.99
C GLY A 113 -2.43 9.22 -6.48
N VAL A 114 -2.58 10.44 -5.95
CA VAL A 114 -3.60 11.40 -6.42
C VAL A 114 -3.39 11.69 -7.91
N ALA A 115 -2.16 11.95 -8.33
CA ALA A 115 -1.84 12.22 -9.73
C ALA A 115 -2.12 11.01 -10.63
N THR A 116 -1.68 9.81 -10.23
CA THR A 116 -1.88 8.57 -11.00
C THR A 116 -3.37 8.28 -11.21
N PHE A 117 -4.18 8.35 -10.15
CA PHE A 117 -5.63 8.17 -10.26
C PHE A 117 -6.26 9.21 -11.19
N SER A 118 -5.89 10.48 -11.01
CA SER A 118 -6.47 11.59 -11.78
C SER A 118 -6.10 11.51 -13.27
N ILE A 119 -4.86 11.17 -13.61
CA ILE A 119 -4.40 11.00 -15.00
C ILE A 119 -5.16 9.87 -15.67
N MET A 120 -5.37 8.74 -14.99
CA MET A 120 -6.04 7.60 -15.60
C MET A 120 -7.53 7.86 -15.79
N VAL A 121 -8.21 8.48 -14.82
CA VAL A 121 -9.61 8.89 -14.96
C VAL A 121 -9.76 9.97 -16.06
N ASN A 122 -8.83 10.92 -16.15
CA ASN A 122 -8.83 11.92 -17.23
C ASN A 122 -8.73 11.25 -18.61
N LYS A 123 -7.80 10.31 -18.79
CA LYS A 123 -7.66 9.55 -20.05
C LYS A 123 -8.93 8.77 -20.41
N ALA A 124 -9.60 8.21 -19.40
CA ALA A 124 -10.79 7.38 -19.60
C ALA A 124 -12.08 8.19 -19.84
N THR A 125 -12.18 9.40 -19.27
CA THR A 125 -13.44 10.17 -19.24
C THR A 125 -13.37 11.53 -19.93
N GLY A 126 -12.16 12.08 -20.17
CA GLY A 126 -11.95 13.43 -20.67
C GLY A 126 -12.19 14.55 -19.64
N ILE A 127 -12.49 14.22 -18.38
CA ILE A 127 -12.68 15.21 -17.31
C ILE A 127 -11.36 15.93 -17.05
N SER A 128 -11.42 17.25 -16.80
CA SER A 128 -10.24 18.10 -16.54
C SER A 128 -9.33 17.53 -15.45
N LEU A 129 -8.04 17.39 -15.75
CA LEU A 129 -7.05 16.84 -14.84
C LEU A 129 -6.92 17.63 -13.53
N PRO A 130 -6.83 18.98 -13.52
CA PRO A 130 -6.80 19.76 -12.27
C PRO A 130 -8.04 19.53 -11.40
N LEU A 131 -9.23 19.44 -12.02
CA LEU A 131 -10.47 19.16 -11.30
C LEU A 131 -10.44 17.79 -10.62
N LEU A 132 -9.94 16.77 -11.32
CA LEU A 132 -9.80 15.42 -10.78
C LEU A 132 -8.79 15.37 -9.64
N ILE A 133 -7.65 16.07 -9.74
CA ILE A 133 -6.65 16.18 -8.67
C ILE A 133 -7.26 16.80 -7.42
N ILE A 134 -8.00 17.88 -7.55
CA ILE A 134 -8.66 18.55 -6.41
C ILE A 134 -9.69 17.62 -5.77
N ILE A 135 -10.58 17.04 -6.55
CA ILE A 135 -11.66 16.18 -6.03
C ILE A 135 -11.08 14.93 -5.36
N SER A 136 -10.18 14.21 -6.03
CA SER A 136 -9.58 12.99 -5.46
C SER A 136 -8.72 13.29 -4.24
N GLY A 137 -7.95 14.39 -4.25
CA GLY A 137 -7.17 14.85 -3.11
C GLY A 137 -8.03 15.15 -1.89
N ILE A 138 -9.14 15.88 -2.07
CA ILE A 138 -10.08 16.17 -0.97
C ILE A 138 -10.74 14.90 -0.45
N LEU A 139 -11.23 14.01 -1.33
CA LEU A 139 -11.91 12.79 -0.94
C LEU A 139 -10.96 11.84 -0.19
N MET A 140 -9.75 11.61 -0.68
CA MET A 140 -8.74 10.76 -0.03
C MET A 140 -8.26 11.39 1.30
N THR A 141 -8.11 12.72 1.37
CA THR A 141 -7.79 13.41 2.62
C THR A 141 -8.91 13.25 3.65
N SER A 142 -10.16 13.28 3.22
CA SER A 142 -11.31 13.14 4.12
C SER A 142 -11.35 11.77 4.82
N THR A 143 -11.03 10.70 4.11
CA THR A 143 -10.99 9.36 4.69
C THR A 143 -9.79 9.16 5.63
N ALA A 144 -8.62 9.67 5.27
CA ALA A 144 -7.45 9.69 6.15
C ALA A 144 -7.67 10.52 7.44
N TYR A 145 -8.48 11.58 7.37
CA TYR A 145 -8.90 12.36 8.55
C TYR A 145 -9.62 11.50 9.59
N TRP A 146 -10.52 10.60 9.16
CA TRP A 146 -11.25 9.69 10.04
C TRP A 146 -10.38 8.55 10.59
N GLY A 147 -9.16 8.40 10.12
CA GLY A 147 -8.12 7.50 10.61
C GLY A 147 -8.47 6.03 10.53
N MET A 148 -8.03 5.25 11.53
CA MET A 148 -8.10 3.79 11.50
C MET A 148 -9.52 3.23 11.26
N LYS A 149 -10.57 3.96 11.62
CA LYS A 149 -11.96 3.52 11.37
C LYS A 149 -12.27 3.51 9.87
N ALA A 150 -11.96 4.60 9.16
CA ALA A 150 -12.19 4.71 7.72
C ALA A 150 -11.29 3.76 6.93
N LEU A 151 -9.99 3.69 7.29
CA LEU A 151 -9.04 2.74 6.73
C LEU A 151 -9.55 1.29 6.78
N THR A 152 -10.13 0.87 7.91
CA THR A 152 -10.68 -0.48 8.05
C THR A 152 -11.88 -0.70 7.12
N ILE A 153 -12.82 0.25 7.05
CA ILE A 153 -14.01 0.14 6.20
C ILE A 153 -13.59 0.06 4.72
N LEU A 154 -12.70 0.96 4.32
CA LEU A 154 -12.19 0.98 2.94
C LEU A 154 -11.48 -0.32 2.58
N SER A 155 -10.60 -0.84 3.45
CA SER A 155 -9.87 -2.09 3.20
C SER A 155 -10.80 -3.30 3.08
N VAL A 156 -11.88 -3.38 3.88
CA VAL A 156 -12.85 -4.48 3.81
C VAL A 156 -13.57 -4.51 2.46
N VAL A 157 -13.74 -3.36 1.81
CA VAL A 157 -14.35 -3.26 0.46
C VAL A 157 -13.28 -3.42 -0.63
N ALA A 158 -12.15 -2.72 -0.49
CA ALA A 158 -11.10 -2.68 -1.51
C ALA A 158 -10.44 -4.04 -1.73
N VAL A 159 -10.05 -4.73 -0.66
CA VAL A 159 -9.29 -5.98 -0.76
C VAL A 159 -10.03 -7.07 -1.54
N PRO A 160 -11.28 -7.43 -1.22
CA PRO A 160 -12.02 -8.43 -2.01
C PRO A 160 -12.26 -7.96 -3.44
N SER A 161 -12.57 -6.69 -3.66
CA SER A 161 -12.83 -6.13 -4.99
C SER A 161 -11.60 -6.25 -5.89
N ILE A 162 -10.43 -5.83 -5.40
CA ILE A 162 -9.17 -5.90 -6.15
C ILE A 162 -8.76 -7.36 -6.38
N ALA A 163 -8.85 -8.20 -5.35
CA ALA A 163 -8.49 -9.61 -5.46
C ALA A 163 -9.36 -10.35 -6.48
N ILE A 164 -10.69 -10.17 -6.42
CA ILE A 164 -11.63 -10.87 -7.31
C ILE A 164 -11.54 -10.31 -8.73
N LEU A 165 -11.74 -9.01 -8.91
CA LEU A 165 -11.75 -8.40 -10.24
C LEU A 165 -10.39 -8.48 -10.91
N GLY A 166 -9.30 -8.27 -10.15
CA GLY A 166 -7.94 -8.42 -10.62
C GLY A 166 -7.64 -9.85 -11.08
N SER A 167 -7.99 -10.84 -10.27
CA SER A 167 -7.79 -12.25 -10.65
C SER A 167 -8.59 -12.63 -11.89
N LEU A 168 -9.85 -12.23 -11.98
CA LEU A 168 -10.68 -12.51 -13.16
C LEU A 168 -10.08 -11.89 -14.43
N SER A 169 -9.58 -10.65 -14.35
CA SER A 169 -8.92 -9.98 -15.47
C SER A 169 -7.63 -10.69 -15.89
N ILE A 170 -6.82 -11.12 -14.91
CA ILE A 170 -5.57 -11.85 -15.17
C ILE A 170 -5.85 -13.24 -15.76
N PHE A 171 -6.85 -13.98 -15.29
CA PHE A 171 -7.25 -15.24 -15.91
C PHE A 171 -7.65 -15.05 -17.37
N LYS A 172 -8.47 -14.03 -17.67
CA LYS A 172 -8.85 -13.71 -19.06
C LYS A 172 -7.64 -13.31 -19.91
N ALA A 173 -6.69 -12.51 -19.36
CA ALA A 173 -5.47 -12.17 -20.07
C ALA A 173 -4.61 -13.39 -20.36
N THR A 174 -4.50 -14.30 -19.41
CA THR A 174 -3.76 -15.57 -19.54
C THR A 174 -4.36 -16.45 -20.63
N ASP A 175 -5.69 -16.60 -20.66
CA ASP A 175 -6.37 -17.41 -21.69
C ASP A 175 -6.14 -16.86 -23.11
N ASN A 176 -6.12 -15.54 -23.27
CA ASN A 176 -5.88 -14.89 -24.57
C ASN A 176 -4.48 -15.17 -25.16
N VAL A 177 -3.50 -15.51 -24.32
CA VAL A 177 -2.13 -15.85 -24.77
C VAL A 177 -1.83 -17.35 -24.78
N GLY A 178 -2.84 -18.21 -24.75
CA GLY A 178 -2.67 -19.66 -24.83
C GLY A 178 -2.65 -20.39 -23.49
N GLY A 179 -3.08 -19.70 -22.41
CA GLY A 179 -3.25 -20.28 -21.09
C GLY A 179 -1.97 -20.29 -20.24
N PHE A 180 -2.13 -20.77 -19.01
CA PHE A 180 -1.05 -20.78 -18.01
C PHE A 180 0.16 -21.63 -18.45
N ALA A 181 -0.06 -22.73 -19.19
CA ALA A 181 1.01 -23.56 -19.69
C ALA A 181 1.93 -22.82 -20.66
N HIS A 182 1.37 -21.93 -21.49
CA HIS A 182 2.15 -21.09 -22.39
C HIS A 182 2.93 -20.03 -21.63
N LEU A 183 2.31 -19.35 -20.65
CA LEU A 183 3.01 -18.38 -19.78
C LEU A 183 4.23 -18.99 -19.09
N MET A 184 4.16 -20.25 -18.67
CA MET A 184 5.28 -20.96 -18.03
C MET A 184 6.47 -21.24 -18.96
N GLN A 185 6.25 -21.11 -20.28
CA GLN A 185 7.27 -21.38 -21.32
C GLN A 185 7.82 -20.10 -21.95
N LEU A 186 7.26 -18.94 -21.58
CA LEU A 186 7.76 -17.67 -22.10
C LEU A 186 9.17 -17.40 -21.56
N GLU A 187 10.06 -17.11 -22.49
CA GLU A 187 11.42 -16.69 -22.14
C GLU A 187 11.45 -15.18 -21.87
N PRO A 188 12.24 -14.73 -20.91
CA PRO A 188 12.39 -13.32 -20.62
C PRO A 188 12.99 -12.57 -21.80
N THR A 189 12.55 -11.33 -22.03
CA THR A 189 13.07 -10.45 -23.09
C THR A 189 14.40 -9.78 -22.70
N GLU A 190 14.68 -9.72 -21.40
CA GLU A 190 15.89 -9.13 -20.82
C GLU A 190 16.53 -10.13 -19.83
N THR A 191 17.66 -9.74 -19.24
CA THR A 191 18.30 -10.56 -18.20
C THR A 191 18.49 -9.71 -16.94
N ILE A 192 17.94 -10.17 -15.83
CA ILE A 192 18.11 -9.53 -14.52
C ILE A 192 18.80 -10.51 -13.58
N SER A 193 19.84 -10.05 -12.87
CA SER A 193 20.50 -10.87 -11.86
C SER A 193 19.56 -11.15 -10.67
N TYR A 194 19.67 -12.32 -10.05
CA TYR A 194 18.83 -12.68 -8.90
C TYR A 194 18.98 -11.71 -7.73
N THR A 195 20.20 -11.16 -7.52
CA THR A 195 20.45 -10.15 -6.49
C THR A 195 19.65 -8.87 -6.76
N LEU A 196 19.64 -8.39 -8.01
CA LEU A 196 18.85 -7.22 -8.39
C LEU A 196 17.36 -7.51 -8.29
N ALA A 197 16.91 -8.67 -8.75
CA ALA A 197 15.52 -9.10 -8.67
C ALA A 197 15.02 -9.16 -7.21
N LEU A 198 15.81 -9.73 -6.30
CA LEU A 198 15.49 -9.77 -4.88
C LEU A 198 15.47 -8.35 -4.27
N SER A 199 16.41 -7.49 -4.68
CA SER A 199 16.45 -6.09 -4.23
C SER A 199 15.23 -5.30 -4.71
N ILE A 200 14.76 -5.51 -5.93
CA ILE A 200 13.52 -4.94 -6.46
C ILE A 200 12.32 -5.42 -5.66
N CYS A 201 12.23 -6.75 -5.40
CA CYS A 201 11.12 -7.34 -4.64
C CYS A 201 11.03 -6.77 -3.23
N ILE A 202 12.13 -6.78 -2.47
CA ILE A 202 12.17 -6.26 -1.10
C ILE A 202 12.04 -4.73 -1.09
N GLY A 203 12.79 -4.06 -1.96
CA GLY A 203 12.86 -2.59 -2.06
C GLY A 203 11.54 -1.94 -2.41
N SER A 204 10.70 -2.62 -3.20
CA SER A 204 9.40 -2.09 -3.64
C SER A 204 8.48 -1.67 -2.47
N PHE A 205 8.59 -2.33 -1.32
CA PHE A 205 7.71 -2.06 -0.19
C PHE A 205 8.39 -2.02 1.20
N ILE A 206 9.73 -2.01 1.28
CA ILE A 206 10.46 -1.98 2.58
C ILE A 206 10.14 -0.72 3.39
N GLY A 207 9.94 0.42 2.72
CA GLY A 207 9.52 1.67 3.37
C GLY A 207 8.16 1.54 4.06
N GLY A 208 7.18 0.93 3.38
CA GLY A 208 5.87 0.62 3.96
C GLY A 208 5.99 -0.40 5.10
N ALA A 209 6.78 -1.44 4.94
CA ALA A 209 7.02 -2.45 5.97
C ALA A 209 7.55 -1.83 7.27
N THR A 210 8.41 -0.82 7.18
CA THR A 210 8.93 -0.08 8.34
C THR A 210 7.82 0.64 9.12
N LEU A 211 6.72 1.01 8.48
CA LEU A 211 5.57 1.70 9.09
C LEU A 211 4.50 0.75 9.64
N THR A 212 4.72 -0.55 9.60
CA THR A 212 3.75 -1.57 10.03
C THR A 212 3.19 -1.33 11.44
N ALA A 213 4.00 -0.85 12.39
CA ALA A 213 3.56 -0.60 13.76
C ALA A 213 2.47 0.49 13.84
N ASP A 214 2.39 1.42 12.88
CA ASP A 214 1.36 2.46 12.85
C ASP A 214 -0.06 1.89 12.74
N PHE A 215 -0.19 0.71 12.13
CA PHE A 215 -1.45 -0.01 11.99
C PHE A 215 -1.61 -1.08 13.07
N THR A 216 -0.59 -1.93 13.23
CA THR A 216 -0.68 -3.11 14.12
C THR A 216 -0.75 -2.79 15.60
N ARG A 217 -0.43 -1.56 16.00
CA ARG A 217 -0.66 -1.06 17.39
C ARG A 217 -2.12 -1.15 17.83
N PHE A 218 -3.05 -1.24 16.86
CA PHE A 218 -4.47 -1.50 17.12
C PHE A 218 -4.80 -2.99 17.28
N SER A 219 -3.87 -3.92 17.13
CA SER A 219 -4.13 -5.35 17.29
C SER A 219 -4.34 -5.72 18.76
N LYS A 220 -5.35 -6.56 19.04
CA LYS A 220 -5.66 -7.05 20.40
C LYS A 220 -4.50 -7.83 21.02
N THR A 221 -3.79 -8.62 20.22
CA THR A 221 -2.68 -9.44 20.68
C THR A 221 -1.45 -9.25 19.80
N LYS A 222 -0.27 -9.48 20.37
CA LYS A 222 1.00 -9.44 19.64
C LYS A 222 1.06 -10.46 18.50
N LEU A 223 0.42 -11.62 18.66
CA LEU A 223 0.34 -12.65 17.62
C LEU A 223 -0.60 -12.21 16.47
N ASN A 224 -1.70 -11.52 16.78
CA ASN A 224 -2.52 -10.94 15.72
C ASN A 224 -1.72 -9.93 14.88
N GLY A 225 -0.94 -9.06 15.52
CA GLY A 225 -0.05 -8.11 14.82
C GLY A 225 0.98 -8.82 13.95
N PHE A 226 1.58 -9.90 14.43
CA PHE A 226 2.53 -10.70 13.67
C PHE A 226 1.88 -11.38 12.47
N PHE A 227 0.86 -12.21 12.69
CA PHE A 227 0.31 -13.04 11.63
C PHE A 227 -0.49 -12.26 10.58
N THR A 228 -1.25 -11.23 10.98
CA THR A 228 -1.95 -10.39 9.99
C THR A 228 -0.95 -9.70 9.07
N THR A 229 0.18 -9.25 9.59
CA THR A 229 1.24 -8.63 8.82
C THR A 229 1.95 -9.64 7.92
N PHE A 230 2.42 -10.76 8.48
CA PHE A 230 3.11 -11.78 7.71
C PHE A 230 2.30 -12.25 6.50
N ILE A 231 1.03 -12.60 6.75
CA ILE A 231 0.14 -13.08 5.68
C ILE A 231 -0.10 -11.98 4.63
N ALA A 232 -0.31 -10.74 5.05
CA ALA A 232 -0.54 -9.64 4.14
C ALA A 232 0.66 -9.40 3.22
N TYR A 233 1.88 -9.38 3.75
CA TYR A 233 3.08 -9.20 2.94
C TYR A 233 3.38 -10.43 2.07
N PHE A 234 3.30 -11.64 2.64
CA PHE A 234 3.63 -12.86 1.92
C PHE A 234 2.61 -13.18 0.82
N ILE A 235 1.31 -13.04 1.10
CA ILE A 235 0.25 -13.35 0.12
C ILE A 235 -0.16 -12.10 -0.66
N GLY A 236 -0.51 -11.00 0.03
CA GLY A 236 -1.06 -9.82 -0.60
C GLY A 236 -0.07 -9.14 -1.56
N ASN A 237 1.15 -8.90 -1.10
CA ASN A 237 2.18 -8.30 -1.95
C ASN A 237 2.58 -9.24 -3.10
N SER A 238 2.68 -10.57 -2.86
CA SER A 238 2.95 -11.55 -3.93
C SER A 238 1.87 -11.56 -5.00
N LEU A 239 0.60 -11.39 -4.62
CA LEU A 239 -0.51 -11.29 -5.56
C LEU A 239 -0.37 -10.05 -6.47
N MET A 240 0.04 -8.90 -5.90
CA MET A 240 0.28 -7.69 -6.69
C MET A 240 1.43 -7.88 -7.68
N PHE A 241 2.53 -8.49 -7.26
CA PHE A 241 3.62 -8.84 -8.17
C PHE A 241 3.16 -9.78 -9.29
N ALA A 242 2.35 -10.79 -8.96
CA ALA A 242 1.81 -11.72 -9.95
C ALA A 242 0.91 -11.02 -10.97
N PHE A 243 0.05 -10.08 -10.52
CA PHE A 243 -0.76 -9.27 -11.43
C PHE A 243 0.11 -8.48 -12.40
N GLY A 244 1.16 -7.84 -11.90
CA GLY A 244 2.08 -7.07 -12.72
C GLY A 244 2.82 -7.92 -13.75
N MET A 245 3.38 -9.06 -13.33
CA MET A 245 4.08 -9.97 -14.24
C MET A 245 3.16 -10.49 -15.34
N VAL A 246 2.03 -11.09 -14.95
CA VAL A 246 1.12 -11.70 -15.94
C VAL A 246 0.52 -10.63 -16.85
N GLY A 247 0.15 -9.47 -16.31
CA GLY A 247 -0.33 -8.34 -17.11
C GLY A 247 0.69 -7.88 -18.14
N THR A 248 1.97 -7.76 -17.75
CA THR A 248 3.06 -7.38 -18.66
C THR A 248 3.29 -8.44 -19.73
N LEU A 249 3.40 -9.71 -19.36
CA LEU A 249 3.66 -10.79 -20.31
C LEU A 249 2.48 -11.04 -21.27
N ALA A 250 1.25 -10.95 -20.78
CA ALA A 250 0.07 -11.24 -21.57
C ALA A 250 -0.42 -10.05 -22.42
N MET A 251 -0.25 -8.82 -21.96
CA MET A 251 -0.87 -7.64 -22.57
C MET A 251 0.05 -6.41 -22.65
N GLY A 252 1.29 -6.49 -22.13
CA GLY A 252 2.24 -5.37 -22.12
C GLY A 252 1.96 -4.31 -21.05
N TYR A 253 1.09 -4.58 -20.06
CA TYR A 253 0.72 -3.65 -18.99
C TYR A 253 1.02 -4.24 -17.62
N ALA A 254 1.75 -3.51 -16.80
CA ALA A 254 2.06 -3.94 -15.44
C ALA A 254 0.93 -3.63 -14.44
N ASP A 255 0.15 -2.56 -14.62
CA ASP A 255 -0.98 -2.25 -13.74
C ASP A 255 -2.24 -2.98 -14.20
N ILE A 256 -2.91 -3.66 -13.27
CA ILE A 256 -4.11 -4.44 -13.56
C ILE A 256 -5.26 -3.59 -14.11
N SER A 257 -5.29 -2.30 -13.76
CA SER A 257 -6.32 -1.38 -14.26
C SER A 257 -6.12 -1.09 -15.74
N ASP A 258 -4.87 -0.97 -16.20
CA ASP A 258 -4.54 -0.83 -17.63
C ASP A 258 -4.88 -2.11 -18.40
N VAL A 259 -4.62 -3.29 -17.81
CA VAL A 259 -5.04 -4.58 -18.38
C VAL A 259 -6.55 -4.62 -18.57
N MET A 260 -7.32 -4.21 -17.55
CA MET A 260 -8.78 -4.15 -17.64
C MET A 260 -9.29 -3.15 -18.70
N LEU A 261 -8.65 -1.98 -18.80
CA LEU A 261 -8.98 -0.99 -19.83
C LEU A 261 -8.75 -1.57 -21.23
N ALA A 262 -7.62 -2.22 -21.47
CA ALA A 262 -7.32 -2.90 -22.72
C ALA A 262 -8.29 -4.05 -23.05
N GLN A 263 -8.89 -4.67 -22.03
CA GLN A 263 -9.97 -5.65 -22.17
C GLN A 263 -11.36 -5.04 -22.41
N GLY A 264 -11.47 -3.71 -22.46
CA GLY A 264 -12.75 -2.99 -22.59
C GLY A 264 -13.57 -2.91 -21.29
N LEU A 265 -12.96 -3.23 -20.14
CA LEU A 265 -13.61 -3.26 -18.82
C LEU A 265 -13.45 -1.91 -18.09
N LEU A 266 -13.95 -0.81 -18.67
CA LEU A 266 -13.80 0.55 -18.15
C LEU A 266 -14.25 0.69 -16.68
N ILE A 267 -15.48 0.25 -16.37
CA ILE A 267 -16.04 0.41 -15.01
C ILE A 267 -15.25 -0.42 -13.98
N PRO A 268 -15.00 -1.73 -14.18
CA PRO A 268 -14.13 -2.51 -13.30
C PRO A 268 -12.73 -1.91 -13.12
N ALA A 269 -12.12 -1.39 -14.20
CA ALA A 269 -10.81 -0.76 -14.16
C ALA A 269 -10.79 0.47 -13.23
N ILE A 270 -11.75 1.37 -13.37
CA ILE A 270 -11.86 2.57 -12.51
C ILE A 270 -12.12 2.18 -11.05
N ILE A 271 -12.95 1.17 -10.79
CA ILE A 271 -13.23 0.68 -9.43
C ILE A 271 -11.95 0.11 -8.80
N VAL A 272 -11.26 -0.78 -9.50
CA VAL A 272 -10.04 -1.42 -8.99
C VAL A 272 -8.95 -0.39 -8.74
N LEU A 273 -8.70 0.48 -9.72
CA LEU A 273 -7.74 1.57 -9.58
C LEU A 273 -8.09 2.49 -8.42
N GLY A 274 -9.34 2.95 -8.37
CA GLY A 274 -9.82 3.85 -7.34
C GLY A 274 -9.64 3.26 -5.95
N LEU A 275 -10.09 2.02 -5.73
CA LEU A 275 -9.97 1.33 -4.45
C LEU A 275 -8.51 1.05 -4.08
N ASN A 276 -7.68 0.66 -5.05
CA ASN A 276 -6.25 0.39 -4.83
C ASN A 276 -5.51 1.66 -4.40
N ILE A 277 -5.60 2.72 -5.21
CA ILE A 277 -4.90 3.98 -4.90
C ILE A 277 -5.48 4.64 -3.66
N TRP A 278 -6.81 4.62 -3.48
CA TRP A 278 -7.43 5.25 -2.32
C TRP A 278 -7.00 4.58 -1.01
N SER A 279 -7.02 3.25 -0.94
CA SER A 279 -6.60 2.53 0.27
C SER A 279 -5.12 2.75 0.61
N THR A 280 -4.24 2.84 -0.38
CA THR A 280 -2.81 3.12 -0.15
C THR A 280 -2.55 4.59 0.18
N ASN A 281 -3.25 5.51 -0.45
CA ASN A 281 -3.15 6.94 -0.16
C ASN A 281 -3.62 7.29 1.25
N ASP A 282 -4.72 6.69 1.70
CA ASP A 282 -5.20 6.85 3.08
C ASP A 282 -4.14 6.41 4.08
N ASN A 283 -3.52 5.26 3.83
CA ASN A 283 -2.44 4.73 4.68
C ASN A 283 -1.23 5.68 4.70
N SER A 284 -0.82 6.19 3.54
CA SER A 284 0.31 7.12 3.42
C SER A 284 0.04 8.44 4.16
N LEU A 285 -1.12 9.03 3.94
CA LEU A 285 -1.48 10.28 4.59
C LEU A 285 -1.69 10.12 6.11
N TYR A 286 -2.26 8.97 6.53
CA TYR A 286 -2.43 8.61 7.92
C TYR A 286 -1.08 8.50 8.66
N THR A 287 -0.12 7.74 8.11
CA THR A 287 1.20 7.57 8.73
C THR A 287 2.01 8.85 8.73
N SER A 288 1.92 9.66 7.66
CA SER A 288 2.54 10.99 7.66
C SER A 288 1.96 11.89 8.75
N GLY A 289 0.65 11.81 8.96
CA GLY A 289 -0.05 12.52 10.03
C GLY A 289 0.47 12.15 11.42
N LEU A 290 0.73 10.86 11.68
CA LEU A 290 1.30 10.40 12.94
C LEU A 290 2.72 10.93 13.16
N GLY A 291 3.58 10.89 12.14
CA GLY A 291 4.96 11.32 12.27
C GLY A 291 5.12 12.84 12.46
N PHE A 292 4.37 13.65 11.70
CA PHE A 292 4.38 15.09 11.93
C PHE A 292 3.69 15.47 13.25
N SER A 293 2.67 14.73 13.71
CA SER A 293 2.13 14.90 15.06
C SER A 293 3.19 14.63 16.13
N HIS A 294 4.03 13.60 15.94
CA HIS A 294 5.12 13.31 16.86
C HIS A 294 6.14 14.45 16.94
N ILE A 295 6.45 15.13 15.81
CA ILE A 295 7.38 16.26 15.77
C ILE A 295 6.75 17.53 16.36
N THR A 296 5.55 17.88 15.88
CA THR A 296 4.91 19.18 16.16
C THR A 296 4.08 19.19 17.44
N LYS A 297 3.72 18.01 17.96
CA LYS A 297 2.76 17.82 19.07
C LYS A 297 1.35 18.32 18.77
N LEU A 298 1.04 18.60 17.51
CA LEU A 298 -0.30 18.94 17.07
C LEU A 298 -1.16 17.69 16.84
N PRO A 299 -2.50 17.80 16.95
CA PRO A 299 -3.42 16.71 16.66
C PRO A 299 -3.24 16.19 15.21
N LYS A 300 -3.20 14.86 15.05
CA LYS A 300 -3.04 14.20 13.75
C LYS A 300 -4.00 14.72 12.69
N ASN A 301 -5.26 14.92 13.02
CA ASN A 301 -6.29 15.35 12.07
C ASN A 301 -5.97 16.71 11.42
N LYS A 302 -5.40 17.65 12.16
CA LYS A 302 -4.95 18.93 11.60
C LYS A 302 -3.79 18.76 10.63
N ILE A 303 -2.85 17.89 10.99
CA ILE A 303 -1.69 17.56 10.15
C ILE A 303 -2.14 16.86 8.86
N VAL A 304 -3.05 15.89 8.94
CA VAL A 304 -3.60 15.17 7.78
C VAL A 304 -4.24 16.15 6.80
N VAL A 305 -5.08 17.08 7.28
CA VAL A 305 -5.71 18.09 6.42
C VAL A 305 -4.66 19.01 5.78
N PHE A 306 -3.68 19.48 6.57
CA PHE A 306 -2.61 20.32 6.03
C PHE A 306 -1.80 19.60 4.96
N ASN A 307 -1.34 18.36 5.23
CA ASN A 307 -0.56 17.58 4.30
C ASN A 307 -1.35 17.26 3.02
N GLY A 308 -2.61 16.86 3.15
CA GLY A 308 -3.47 16.52 2.01
C GLY A 308 -3.78 17.70 1.11
N LEU A 309 -4.10 18.86 1.68
CA LEU A 309 -4.35 20.09 0.92
C LEU A 309 -3.08 20.66 0.29
N PHE A 310 -1.96 20.67 1.01
CA PHE A 310 -0.70 21.20 0.51
C PHE A 310 -0.24 20.47 -0.75
N LEU A 311 -0.43 19.15 -0.81
CA LEU A 311 0.05 18.35 -1.94
C LEU A 311 -0.93 18.23 -3.09
N SER A 312 -2.24 18.25 -2.84
CA SER A 312 -3.19 18.39 -3.96
C SER A 312 -3.00 19.71 -4.73
N LEU A 313 -2.41 20.72 -4.09
CA LEU A 313 -2.12 22.02 -4.75
C LEU A 313 -0.77 22.06 -5.49
N ILE A 314 0.22 21.24 -5.10
CA ILE A 314 1.55 21.23 -5.77
C ILE A 314 1.49 20.59 -7.16
N HIS A 315 0.50 19.74 -7.43
CA HIS A 315 0.34 19.02 -8.71
C HIS A 315 -0.61 19.72 -9.70
N ILE A 316 -1.11 20.90 -9.36
CA ILE A 316 -1.88 21.78 -10.24
C ILE A 316 -0.95 22.76 -10.94
#